data_5b62f932cfe6db2fd0e62c289be91aa4
#
_entry.id   5b62f932cfe6db2fd0e62c289be91aa4
#
_cell.length_a   1.000
_cell.length_b   1.000
_cell.length_c   1.000
_cell.angle_alpha   90.00
_cell.angle_beta   90.00
_cell.angle_gamma   90.00
#
_symmetry.space_group_name_H-M   'P 1'
#
loop_
_entity.id
_entity.type
_entity.pdbx_description
1 polymer ?
#
loop_
_entity_poly.entity_id
_entity_poly.type
_entity_poly.pdbx_seq_one_letter_code
_entity_poly.pdbx_strand_id
1 'polypeptide(L)'
;MLKYITLLLVLVLIHCKQNPAKDNKENTLPPVGTFTGMLRYDRGICNFTDCANGAFYMISDSTMSIPGHYKKACQPAECPDESVFAIVKARLFKGTDPRSDPGTLAIIAIDSMSGKNWSNTCIPWEYWCTGTEPFWNIQISKAERGLFFKNMGDETGKTFDWSPPVSAGNTTTYTAKNRAAPTETMTLVIIKETCSDGMSELVYNYSVTVSIGKEIWKGCGVKSGEPIPKAE
;
A
#
# COMPACT_ATOMS: atom_id res chain seq x y z
N MET A 1 61.97 57.40 -60.84
CA MET A 1 60.68 56.62 -60.87
C MET A 1 60.61 55.80 -59.63
N LEU A 2 59.87 56.30 -58.64
CA LEU A 2 59.79 55.72 -57.29
C LEU A 2 58.42 55.05 -57.14
N LYS A 3 58.41 53.72 -57.06
CA LYS A 3 57.13 52.93 -56.87
C LYS A 3 56.79 52.85 -55.39
N TYR A 4 55.70 53.46 -55.03
CA TYR A 4 55.12 53.30 -53.67
C TYR A 4 54.44 51.92 -53.53
N ILE A 5 54.93 51.12 -52.61
CA ILE A 5 54.28 49.85 -52.18
C ILE A 5 53.40 50.17 -50.97
N THR A 6 52.14 50.16 -51.19
CA THR A 6 51.11 50.32 -50.09
C THR A 6 50.92 48.99 -49.40
N LEU A 7 51.39 48.91 -48.13
CA LEU A 7 51.23 47.75 -47.28
C LEU A 7 49.83 47.76 -46.68
N LEU A 8 48.96 46.84 -47.11
CA LEU A 8 47.60 46.70 -46.61
C LEU A 8 47.64 45.80 -45.34
N LEU A 9 47.43 46.42 -44.16
CA LEU A 9 47.41 45.73 -42.90
C LEU A 9 46.03 45.13 -42.71
N VAL A 10 45.84 43.81 -42.88
CA VAL A 10 44.61 43.10 -42.66
C VAL A 10 44.54 42.76 -41.15
N LEU A 11 43.68 43.46 -40.43
CA LEU A 11 43.32 43.17 -39.03
C LEU A 11 42.39 41.94 -39.00
N VAL A 12 42.93 40.79 -38.64
CA VAL A 12 42.13 39.59 -38.37
C VAL A 12 41.54 39.69 -36.97
N LEU A 13 40.27 40.05 -36.87
CA LEU A 13 39.52 39.99 -35.61
C LEU A 13 39.26 38.52 -35.27
N ILE A 14 40.03 37.98 -34.35
CA ILE A 14 39.77 36.66 -33.76
C ILE A 14 38.53 36.81 -32.82
N HIS A 15 37.36 36.44 -33.34
CA HIS A 15 36.16 36.26 -32.49
C HIS A 15 36.37 34.98 -31.67
N CYS A 16 36.76 35.12 -30.40
CA CYS A 16 36.60 34.05 -29.43
C CYS A 16 35.10 33.74 -29.30
N LYS A 17 34.63 32.65 -29.92
CA LYS A 17 33.36 32.03 -29.58
C LYS A 17 33.47 31.54 -28.13
N GLN A 18 32.90 32.29 -27.21
CA GLN A 18 32.59 31.76 -25.89
C GLN A 18 31.63 30.59 -26.08
N ASN A 19 32.13 29.38 -25.83
CA ASN A 19 31.27 28.22 -25.69
C ASN A 19 30.30 28.52 -24.54
N PRO A 20 28.95 28.35 -24.72
CA PRO A 20 28.04 28.45 -23.63
C PRO A 20 28.48 27.44 -22.57
N ALA A 21 28.61 27.91 -21.33
CA ALA A 21 28.92 27.08 -20.19
C ALA A 21 27.95 25.89 -20.24
N LYS A 22 28.47 24.66 -20.30
CA LYS A 22 27.69 23.47 -20.06
C LYS A 22 27.07 23.69 -18.68
N ASP A 23 25.75 23.83 -18.63
CA ASP A 23 25.00 23.73 -17.41
C ASP A 23 25.39 22.39 -16.75
N ASN A 24 26.36 22.45 -15.86
CA ASN A 24 26.55 21.40 -14.87
C ASN A 24 25.30 21.44 -13.98
N LYS A 25 24.23 20.76 -14.40
CA LYS A 25 23.18 20.35 -13.47
C LYS A 25 23.91 19.52 -12.43
N GLU A 26 24.26 20.20 -11.34
CA GLU A 26 24.74 19.57 -10.13
C GLU A 26 23.74 18.48 -9.84
N ASN A 27 24.20 17.23 -9.87
CA ASN A 27 23.35 16.04 -9.71
C ASN A 27 23.04 15.92 -8.20
N THR A 28 22.34 16.94 -7.68
CA THR A 28 21.94 17.01 -6.29
C THR A 28 20.83 15.99 -6.07
N LEU A 29 21.08 15.04 -5.15
CA LEU A 29 20.08 14.08 -4.75
C LEU A 29 18.82 14.81 -4.24
N PRO A 30 17.62 14.28 -4.51
CA PRO A 30 16.39 14.84 -3.95
C PRO A 30 16.49 14.96 -2.43
N PRO A 31 15.88 15.97 -1.82
CA PRO A 31 15.86 16.11 -0.36
C PRO A 31 15.19 14.91 0.31
N VAL A 32 15.61 14.64 1.54
CA VAL A 32 14.95 13.62 2.37
C VAL A 32 13.63 14.18 2.87
N GLY A 33 12.56 13.42 2.65
CA GLY A 33 11.22 13.70 3.18
C GLY A 33 10.73 12.58 4.08
N THR A 34 9.71 12.87 4.88
CA THR A 34 8.95 11.86 5.65
C THR A 34 7.67 11.56 4.90
N PHE A 35 7.40 10.27 4.69
CA PHE A 35 6.21 9.77 4.01
C PHE A 35 5.43 8.87 4.96
N THR A 36 4.12 9.09 5.03
CA THR A 36 3.19 8.29 5.83
C THR A 36 2.22 7.60 4.89
N GLY A 37 2.11 6.28 4.98
CA GLY A 37 1.27 5.57 4.02
C GLY A 37 1.20 4.07 4.25
N MET A 38 0.69 3.40 3.20
CA MET A 38 0.52 1.96 3.18
C MET A 38 1.62 1.33 2.34
N LEU A 39 2.44 0.51 2.99
CA LEU A 39 3.53 -0.23 2.36
C LEU A 39 3.07 -1.67 2.10
N ARG A 40 3.25 -2.13 0.88
CA ARG A 40 3.00 -3.51 0.47
C ARG A 40 4.30 -4.16 0.04
N TYR A 41 4.55 -5.36 0.54
CA TYR A 41 5.72 -6.15 0.20
C TYR A 41 5.29 -7.56 -0.21
N ASP A 42 5.63 -7.97 -1.43
CA ASP A 42 5.36 -9.31 -1.93
C ASP A 42 6.52 -9.79 -2.81
N ARG A 43 7.13 -10.93 -2.47
CA ARG A 43 8.17 -11.61 -3.26
C ARG A 43 9.26 -10.68 -3.79
N GLY A 44 9.69 -9.74 -2.98
CA GLY A 44 10.73 -8.78 -3.34
C GLY A 44 10.24 -7.54 -4.10
N ILE A 45 8.96 -7.47 -4.44
CA ILE A 45 8.34 -6.26 -4.98
C ILE A 45 7.78 -5.45 -3.82
N CYS A 46 8.19 -4.19 -3.74
CA CYS A 46 7.74 -3.29 -2.70
C CYS A 46 7.17 -2.02 -3.30
N ASN A 47 6.00 -1.63 -2.81
CA ASN A 47 5.35 -0.38 -3.23
C ASN A 47 4.74 0.34 -2.03
N PHE A 48 4.42 1.62 -2.23
CA PHE A 48 3.94 2.51 -1.20
C PHE A 48 2.82 3.38 -1.75
N THR A 49 1.72 3.46 -1.01
CA THR A 49 0.65 4.42 -1.27
C THR A 49 0.72 5.51 -0.22
N ASP A 50 1.03 6.74 -0.64
CA ASP A 50 1.12 7.91 0.25
C ASP A 50 -0.28 8.32 0.71
N CYS A 51 -0.51 8.34 2.01
CA CYS A 51 -1.79 8.74 2.58
C CYS A 51 -2.11 10.23 2.44
N ALA A 52 -1.10 11.08 2.22
CA ALA A 52 -1.32 12.52 2.10
C ALA A 52 -1.99 12.90 0.77
N ASN A 53 -1.74 12.14 -0.30
CA ASN A 53 -2.19 12.50 -1.64
C ASN A 53 -2.70 11.31 -2.48
N GLY A 54 -2.63 10.09 -1.94
CA GLY A 54 -3.00 8.85 -2.65
C GLY A 54 -2.01 8.43 -3.75
N ALA A 55 -0.85 9.07 -3.84
CA ALA A 55 0.14 8.74 -4.86
C ALA A 55 0.76 7.36 -4.60
N PHE A 56 0.96 6.63 -5.69
CA PHE A 56 1.60 5.32 -5.68
C PHE A 56 3.06 5.46 -6.09
N TYR A 57 3.96 4.78 -5.37
CA TYR A 57 5.39 4.78 -5.64
C TYR A 57 5.95 3.36 -5.58
N MET A 58 6.94 3.09 -6.42
CA MET A 58 7.81 1.93 -6.21
C MET A 58 8.78 2.22 -5.06
N ILE A 59 9.23 1.19 -4.35
CA ILE A 59 10.23 1.34 -3.30
C ILE A 59 11.57 0.78 -3.75
N SER A 60 12.63 1.54 -3.45
CA SER A 60 14.01 1.07 -3.45
C SER A 60 14.53 1.07 -2.01
N ASP A 61 14.79 -0.12 -1.46
CA ASP A 61 15.30 -0.31 -0.10
C ASP A 61 16.76 -0.78 -0.13
N SER A 62 17.69 0.17 -0.09
CA SER A 62 19.12 -0.12 0.01
C SER A 62 19.52 -0.62 1.42
N THR A 63 18.66 -0.43 2.42
CA THR A 63 18.90 -0.87 3.79
C THR A 63 18.60 -2.35 4.01
N MET A 64 17.82 -2.95 3.09
CA MET A 64 17.28 -4.31 3.17
C MET A 64 16.53 -4.59 4.48
N SER A 65 15.98 -3.55 5.10
CA SER A 65 15.31 -3.64 6.41
C SER A 65 13.81 -3.90 6.30
N ILE A 66 13.20 -3.61 5.15
CA ILE A 66 11.75 -3.75 4.95
C ILE A 66 11.24 -5.17 5.25
N PRO A 67 11.84 -6.27 4.77
CA PRO A 67 11.28 -7.61 5.02
C PRO A 67 11.11 -7.93 6.50
N GLY A 68 12.10 -7.57 7.32
CA GLY A 68 12.06 -7.80 8.77
C GLY A 68 11.00 -6.95 9.49
N HIS A 69 10.90 -5.67 9.14
CA HIS A 69 9.87 -4.77 9.67
C HIS A 69 8.47 -5.19 9.23
N TYR A 70 8.30 -5.56 7.96
CA TYR A 70 7.03 -6.00 7.41
C TYR A 70 6.52 -7.28 8.11
N LYS A 71 7.39 -8.31 8.24
CA LYS A 71 7.04 -9.54 8.95
C LYS A 71 6.62 -9.26 10.40
N LYS A 72 7.31 -8.36 11.09
CA LYS A 72 6.95 -7.96 12.46
C LYS A 72 5.61 -7.22 12.50
N ALA A 73 5.36 -6.32 11.55
CA ALA A 73 4.11 -5.56 11.47
C ALA A 73 2.90 -6.44 11.16
N CYS A 74 3.06 -7.53 10.42
CA CYS A 74 1.98 -8.44 10.04
C CYS A 74 1.54 -9.41 11.16
N GLN A 75 2.26 -9.48 12.29
CA GLN A 75 1.88 -10.39 13.38
C GLN A 75 0.40 -10.21 13.83
N PRO A 76 -0.31 -11.28 14.27
CA PRO A 76 0.18 -12.66 14.48
C PRO A 76 0.33 -13.48 13.19
N ALA A 77 -0.29 -13.10 12.09
CA ALA A 77 -0.21 -13.83 10.81
C ALA A 77 0.03 -12.87 9.66
N GLU A 78 0.98 -13.19 8.78
CA GLU A 78 1.27 -12.47 7.56
C GLU A 78 0.32 -12.95 6.44
N CYS A 79 -0.49 -12.05 5.88
CA CYS A 79 -1.23 -12.33 4.66
C CYS A 79 -0.41 -11.91 3.44
N PRO A 80 -0.21 -12.81 2.45
CA PRO A 80 0.43 -12.43 1.20
C PRO A 80 -0.28 -11.22 0.57
N ASP A 81 0.50 -10.25 0.09
CA ASP A 81 0.01 -9.03 -0.56
C ASP A 81 -0.78 -8.04 0.33
N GLU A 82 -0.89 -8.26 1.61
CA GLU A 82 -1.51 -7.30 2.51
C GLU A 82 -0.61 -6.08 2.70
N SER A 83 -1.18 -4.87 2.67
CA SER A 83 -0.42 -3.68 3.03
C SER A 83 -0.34 -3.50 4.54
N VAL A 84 0.70 -2.82 5.00
CA VAL A 84 0.91 -2.40 6.39
C VAL A 84 1.06 -0.89 6.47
N PHE A 85 0.70 -0.29 7.60
CA PHE A 85 0.93 1.13 7.84
C PHE A 85 2.41 1.38 8.11
N ALA A 86 3.00 2.40 7.44
CA ALA A 86 4.40 2.75 7.62
C ALA A 86 4.64 4.25 7.59
N ILE A 87 5.60 4.68 8.40
CA ILE A 87 6.21 6.01 8.35
C ILE A 87 7.67 5.82 8.00
N VAL A 88 8.09 6.42 6.87
CA VAL A 88 9.43 6.23 6.32
C VAL A 88 10.10 7.55 6.01
N LYS A 89 11.43 7.61 6.15
CA LYS A 89 12.27 8.66 5.59
C LYS A 89 12.82 8.20 4.26
N ALA A 90 12.59 8.95 3.22
CA ALA A 90 12.98 8.58 1.86
C ALA A 90 13.33 9.79 1.00
N ARG A 91 14.01 9.54 -0.12
CA ARG A 91 14.15 10.48 -1.23
C ARG A 91 13.17 10.11 -2.33
N LEU A 92 12.38 11.08 -2.78
CA LEU A 92 11.45 10.86 -3.90
C LEU A 92 12.16 11.19 -5.22
N PHE A 93 12.36 10.17 -6.03
CA PHE A 93 12.71 10.31 -7.44
C PHE A 93 11.40 10.31 -8.23
N LYS A 94 11.03 11.49 -8.74
CA LYS A 94 9.78 11.65 -9.49
C LYS A 94 9.80 10.82 -10.75
N GLY A 95 8.72 10.11 -11.00
CA GLY A 95 8.49 9.44 -12.26
C GLY A 95 8.00 10.39 -13.34
N THR A 96 7.90 9.87 -14.54
CA THR A 96 7.45 10.61 -15.73
C THR A 96 5.98 10.41 -16.03
N ASP A 97 5.38 9.32 -15.56
CA ASP A 97 3.97 8.96 -15.78
C ASP A 97 3.44 8.16 -14.57
N PRO A 98 2.32 8.60 -13.94
CA PRO A 98 1.76 7.91 -12.77
C PRO A 98 1.37 6.44 -12.98
N ARG A 99 1.18 6.01 -14.23
CA ARG A 99 0.77 4.63 -14.57
C ARG A 99 1.94 3.73 -14.94
N SER A 100 2.87 4.24 -15.74
CA SER A 100 4.01 3.47 -16.26
C SER A 100 5.31 3.71 -15.50
N ASP A 101 5.47 4.90 -14.93
CA ASP A 101 6.61 5.32 -14.12
C ASP A 101 6.13 6.23 -12.99
N PRO A 102 5.56 5.65 -11.92
CA PRO A 102 4.95 6.41 -10.81
C PRO A 102 6.00 7.13 -9.94
N GLY A 103 7.27 6.86 -10.16
CA GLY A 103 8.38 7.33 -9.33
C GLY A 103 8.79 6.33 -8.26
N THR A 104 9.91 6.65 -7.61
CA THR A 104 10.54 5.75 -6.65
C THR A 104 10.85 6.47 -5.34
N LEU A 105 10.46 5.86 -4.22
CA LEU A 105 10.91 6.23 -2.89
C LEU A 105 12.15 5.39 -2.53
N ALA A 106 13.32 6.04 -2.50
CA ALA A 106 14.53 5.43 -1.99
C ALA A 106 14.56 5.55 -0.46
N ILE A 107 14.34 4.44 0.22
CA ILE A 107 14.23 4.40 1.68
C ILE A 107 15.59 4.66 2.32
N ILE A 108 15.58 5.52 3.34
CA ILE A 108 16.74 5.87 4.17
C ILE A 108 16.55 5.31 5.58
N ALA A 109 15.33 5.41 6.12
CA ALA A 109 14.98 4.87 7.42
C ALA A 109 13.49 4.52 7.48
N ILE A 110 13.15 3.54 8.33
CA ILE A 110 11.78 3.21 8.69
C ILE A 110 11.59 3.72 10.11
N ASP A 111 10.80 4.79 10.27
CA ASP A 111 10.53 5.38 11.59
C ASP A 111 9.52 4.53 12.37
N SER A 112 8.49 4.01 11.70
CA SER A 112 7.56 3.03 12.25
C SER A 112 6.94 2.16 11.16
N MET A 113 6.55 0.93 11.53
CA MET A 113 5.75 0.04 10.71
C MET A 113 4.87 -0.81 11.62
N SER A 114 3.58 -0.87 11.32
CA SER A 114 2.59 -1.59 12.12
C SER A 114 1.52 -2.22 11.25
N GLY A 115 0.85 -3.24 11.79
CA GLY A 115 -0.31 -3.82 11.14
C GLY A 115 -1.36 -2.76 10.83
N LYS A 116 -2.04 -2.96 9.72
CA LYS A 116 -3.14 -2.09 9.30
C LYS A 116 -4.40 -2.39 10.12
N ASN A 117 -5.19 -1.36 10.37
CA ASN A 117 -6.51 -1.43 10.96
C ASN A 117 -7.42 -0.35 10.37
N TRP A 118 -8.70 -0.35 10.71
CA TRP A 118 -9.66 0.62 10.15
C TRP A 118 -9.35 2.09 10.47
N SER A 119 -8.51 2.38 11.47
CA SER A 119 -8.17 3.76 11.87
C SER A 119 -6.88 4.28 11.28
N ASN A 120 -5.95 3.41 10.84
CA ASN A 120 -4.66 3.83 10.30
C ASN A 120 -4.50 3.61 8.79
N THR A 121 -5.45 2.92 8.14
CA THR A 121 -5.39 2.74 6.68
C THR A 121 -5.96 3.93 5.94
N CYS A 122 -5.28 4.37 4.88
CA CYS A 122 -5.81 5.32 3.91
C CYS A 122 -6.26 4.66 2.60
N ILE A 123 -6.11 3.33 2.48
CA ILE A 123 -6.64 2.59 1.35
C ILE A 123 -8.10 2.26 1.61
N PRO A 124 -9.02 2.52 0.66
CA PRO A 124 -10.43 2.20 0.82
C PRO A 124 -10.66 0.72 1.11
N TRP A 125 -11.48 0.44 2.10
CA TRP A 125 -11.95 -0.89 2.47
C TRP A 125 -13.48 -0.93 2.47
N GLU A 126 -14.06 -2.12 2.38
CA GLU A 126 -15.51 -2.31 2.34
C GLU A 126 -16.05 -2.77 3.70
N TYR A 127 -15.46 -3.84 4.22
CA TYR A 127 -15.80 -4.38 5.54
C TYR A 127 -14.55 -4.77 6.31
N TRP A 128 -14.67 -4.68 7.63
CA TRP A 128 -13.70 -5.20 8.59
C TRP A 128 -14.42 -6.05 9.60
N CYS A 129 -14.12 -7.35 9.64
CA CYS A 129 -14.87 -8.30 10.44
C CYS A 129 -13.92 -9.05 11.38
N THR A 130 -14.43 -9.42 12.54
CA THR A 130 -13.68 -10.11 13.59
C THR A 130 -14.56 -11.10 14.34
N GLY A 131 -13.93 -12.14 14.89
CA GLY A 131 -14.55 -13.06 15.81
C GLY A 131 -13.58 -13.40 16.93
N THR A 132 -14.11 -13.89 18.04
CA THR A 132 -13.40 -14.08 19.30
C THR A 132 -13.20 -15.55 19.70
N GLU A 133 -13.98 -16.47 19.11
CA GLU A 133 -13.90 -17.90 19.44
C GLU A 133 -13.96 -18.78 18.17
N PRO A 134 -12.81 -19.13 17.60
CA PRO A 134 -11.44 -18.63 17.87
C PRO A 134 -11.27 -17.19 17.39
N PHE A 135 -10.18 -16.52 17.81
CA PHE A 135 -9.85 -15.18 17.33
C PHE A 135 -9.47 -15.21 15.85
N TRP A 136 -10.20 -14.47 15.05
CA TRP A 136 -9.93 -14.28 13.63
C TRP A 136 -10.31 -12.86 13.19
N ASN A 137 -9.75 -12.43 12.09
CA ASN A 137 -10.21 -11.21 11.42
C ASN A 137 -10.13 -11.35 9.90
N ILE A 138 -10.93 -10.56 9.20
CA ILE A 138 -10.88 -10.41 7.76
C ILE A 138 -11.11 -8.96 7.37
N GLN A 139 -10.28 -8.46 6.49
CA GLN A 139 -10.47 -7.17 5.84
C GLN A 139 -10.85 -7.40 4.37
N ILE A 140 -11.85 -6.68 3.89
CA ILE A 140 -12.30 -6.70 2.50
C ILE A 140 -11.95 -5.37 1.86
N SER A 141 -11.10 -5.39 0.82
CA SER A 141 -10.70 -4.19 0.09
C SER A 141 -10.68 -4.44 -1.42
N LYS A 142 -11.63 -3.80 -2.12
CA LYS A 142 -11.62 -3.75 -3.58
C LYS A 142 -10.37 -3.04 -4.11
N ALA A 143 -9.94 -1.98 -3.43
CA ALA A 143 -8.77 -1.20 -3.82
C ALA A 143 -7.47 -2.02 -3.78
N GLU A 144 -7.33 -2.92 -2.80
CA GLU A 144 -6.21 -3.87 -2.71
C GLU A 144 -6.49 -5.19 -3.45
N ARG A 145 -7.67 -5.32 -4.06
CA ARG A 145 -8.12 -6.50 -4.80
C ARG A 145 -8.05 -7.77 -3.96
N GLY A 146 -8.33 -7.68 -2.65
CA GLY A 146 -8.16 -8.80 -1.74
C GLY A 146 -9.14 -8.83 -0.58
N LEU A 147 -9.34 -10.06 -0.07
CA LEU A 147 -9.91 -10.37 1.22
C LEU A 147 -8.78 -11.00 2.05
N PHE A 148 -8.37 -10.34 3.13
CA PHE A 148 -7.20 -10.72 3.95
C PHE A 148 -7.70 -11.37 5.23
N PHE A 149 -7.70 -12.70 5.26
CA PHE A 149 -8.16 -13.49 6.39
C PHE A 149 -7.00 -13.92 7.28
N LYS A 150 -7.14 -13.68 8.58
CA LYS A 150 -6.19 -14.10 9.61
C LYS A 150 -6.92 -14.87 10.71
N ASN A 151 -6.44 -16.05 11.02
CA ASN A 151 -6.82 -16.82 12.19
C ASN A 151 -5.62 -16.84 13.14
N MET A 152 -5.82 -16.58 14.42
CA MET A 152 -4.72 -16.51 15.39
C MET A 152 -4.04 -17.86 15.65
N GLY A 153 -4.67 -18.97 15.26
CA GLY A 153 -4.05 -20.29 15.30
C GLY A 153 -3.11 -20.59 14.12
N ASP A 154 -3.12 -19.77 13.08
CA ASP A 154 -2.33 -19.98 11.88
C ASP A 154 -1.08 -19.09 11.88
N GLU A 155 0.07 -19.63 11.48
CA GLU A 155 1.30 -18.82 11.32
C GLU A 155 1.23 -17.89 10.12
N THR A 156 0.42 -18.27 9.12
CA THR A 156 0.25 -17.49 7.89
C THR A 156 -1.23 -17.33 7.60
N GLY A 157 -1.65 -16.10 7.39
CA GLY A 157 -2.99 -15.77 6.93
C GLY A 157 -3.20 -16.13 5.45
N LYS A 158 -4.44 -16.00 5.00
CA LYS A 158 -4.85 -16.33 3.63
C LYS A 158 -5.36 -15.09 2.91
N THR A 159 -4.86 -14.86 1.70
CA THR A 159 -5.37 -13.81 0.82
C THR A 159 -6.24 -14.43 -0.27
N PHE A 160 -7.47 -13.95 -0.35
CA PHE A 160 -8.43 -14.34 -1.38
C PHE A 160 -8.60 -13.21 -2.38
N ASP A 161 -8.79 -13.55 -3.66
CA ASP A 161 -8.99 -12.56 -4.71
C ASP A 161 -10.36 -11.89 -4.56
N TRP A 162 -10.37 -10.56 -4.55
CA TRP A 162 -11.61 -9.81 -4.49
C TRP A 162 -12.48 -10.08 -5.73
N SER A 163 -13.75 -10.34 -5.50
CA SER A 163 -14.79 -10.43 -6.54
C SER A 163 -16.00 -9.59 -6.12
N PRO A 164 -16.79 -9.09 -7.07
CA PRO A 164 -18.03 -8.38 -6.73
C PRO A 164 -18.93 -9.26 -5.87
N PRO A 165 -19.46 -8.74 -4.73
CA PRO A 165 -20.41 -9.49 -3.93
C PRO A 165 -21.79 -9.58 -4.59
N VAL A 166 -22.57 -10.57 -4.18
CA VAL A 166 -24.00 -10.66 -4.44
C VAL A 166 -24.76 -10.14 -3.22
N SER A 167 -25.67 -9.18 -3.43
CA SER A 167 -26.48 -8.63 -2.36
C SER A 167 -27.97 -8.96 -2.57
N ALA A 168 -28.63 -9.44 -1.51
CA ALA A 168 -30.05 -9.75 -1.49
C ALA A 168 -30.65 -9.34 -0.14
N GLY A 169 -31.54 -8.35 -0.13
CA GLY A 169 -32.10 -7.80 1.10
C GLY A 169 -31.01 -7.20 1.99
N ASN A 170 -30.92 -7.71 3.23
CA ASN A 170 -29.92 -7.31 4.22
C ASN A 170 -28.62 -8.15 4.16
N THR A 171 -28.50 -9.07 3.22
CA THR A 171 -27.40 -10.02 3.10
C THR A 171 -26.46 -9.63 1.95
N THR A 172 -25.16 -9.65 2.21
CA THR A 172 -24.09 -9.48 1.23
C THR A 172 -23.19 -10.71 1.26
N THR A 173 -22.98 -11.37 0.11
CA THR A 173 -22.17 -12.58 0.01
C THR A 173 -21.01 -12.37 -0.94
N TYR A 174 -19.78 -12.63 -0.46
CA TYR A 174 -18.58 -12.73 -1.26
C TYR A 174 -18.23 -14.21 -1.47
N THR A 175 -17.86 -14.56 -2.71
CA THR A 175 -17.24 -15.86 -3.02
C THR A 175 -15.89 -15.57 -3.65
N ALA A 176 -14.82 -16.04 -3.02
CA ALA A 176 -13.46 -15.66 -3.37
C ALA A 176 -12.54 -16.88 -3.41
N LYS A 177 -11.55 -16.87 -4.34
CA LYS A 177 -10.55 -17.94 -4.48
C LYS A 177 -9.27 -17.53 -3.74
N ASN A 178 -8.66 -18.48 -3.04
CA ASN A 178 -7.37 -18.28 -2.42
C ASN A 178 -6.30 -18.01 -3.49
N ARG A 179 -5.58 -16.91 -3.34
CA ARG A 179 -4.57 -16.47 -4.31
C ARG A 179 -3.40 -17.45 -4.45
N ALA A 180 -3.00 -18.07 -3.34
CA ALA A 180 -1.91 -19.04 -3.31
C ALA A 180 -2.38 -20.48 -3.68
N ALA A 181 -3.66 -20.80 -3.45
CA ALA A 181 -4.25 -22.12 -3.69
C ALA A 181 -5.64 -21.97 -4.35
N PRO A 182 -5.74 -21.75 -5.68
CA PRO A 182 -6.99 -21.37 -6.35
C PRO A 182 -8.12 -22.42 -6.30
N THR A 183 -7.82 -23.64 -5.85
CA THR A 183 -8.84 -24.68 -5.58
C THR A 183 -9.55 -24.48 -4.24
N GLU A 184 -8.93 -23.75 -3.31
CA GLU A 184 -9.55 -23.36 -2.04
C GLU A 184 -10.42 -22.12 -2.27
N THR A 185 -11.67 -22.21 -1.86
CA THR A 185 -12.62 -21.10 -1.96
C THR A 185 -13.11 -20.69 -0.58
N MET A 186 -13.37 -19.40 -0.43
CA MET A 186 -14.06 -18.82 0.73
C MET A 186 -15.43 -18.35 0.31
N THR A 187 -16.42 -18.59 1.19
CA THR A 187 -17.71 -17.92 1.18
C THR A 187 -17.80 -17.07 2.44
N LEU A 188 -18.04 -15.78 2.25
CA LEU A 188 -18.21 -14.81 3.33
C LEU A 188 -19.61 -14.23 3.23
N VAL A 189 -20.43 -14.48 4.26
CA VAL A 189 -21.80 -13.97 4.37
C VAL A 189 -21.83 -12.89 5.43
N ILE A 190 -22.32 -11.72 5.08
CA ILE A 190 -22.45 -10.55 5.94
C ILE A 190 -23.93 -10.17 5.95
N ILE A 191 -24.53 -10.15 7.13
CA ILE A 191 -25.95 -9.81 7.30
C ILE A 191 -26.03 -8.50 8.10
N LYS A 192 -26.78 -7.52 7.60
CA LYS A 192 -27.02 -6.28 8.33
C LYS A 192 -28.04 -6.53 9.45
N GLU A 193 -27.54 -6.77 10.63
CA GLU A 193 -28.28 -7.02 11.87
C GLU A 193 -27.39 -6.74 13.07
N THR A 194 -27.99 -6.55 14.24
CA THR A 194 -27.24 -6.36 15.49
C THR A 194 -26.42 -7.61 15.82
N CYS A 195 -25.14 -7.40 16.14
CA CYS A 195 -24.20 -8.47 16.49
C CYS A 195 -23.37 -8.07 17.71
N SER A 196 -23.21 -9.01 18.65
CA SER A 196 -22.29 -8.90 19.80
C SER A 196 -21.18 -9.94 19.63
N ASP A 197 -19.94 -9.56 19.91
CA ASP A 197 -18.77 -10.45 19.88
C ASP A 197 -18.66 -11.35 21.15
N GLY A 198 -19.55 -11.13 22.12
CA GLY A 198 -19.62 -11.89 23.36
C GLY A 198 -18.49 -11.61 24.36
N MET A 199 -17.52 -10.77 24.02
CA MET A 199 -16.36 -10.44 24.88
C MET A 199 -16.26 -8.96 25.23
N SER A 200 -16.79 -8.09 24.39
CA SER A 200 -16.83 -6.66 24.62
C SER A 200 -18.28 -6.17 24.76
N GLU A 201 -18.45 -4.97 25.30
CA GLU A 201 -19.75 -4.30 25.33
C GLU A 201 -20.10 -3.65 23.97
N LEU A 202 -19.25 -3.89 22.95
CA LEU A 202 -19.44 -3.33 21.63
C LEU A 202 -20.61 -3.98 20.90
N VAL A 203 -21.44 -3.15 20.30
CA VAL A 203 -22.55 -3.58 19.47
C VAL A 203 -22.24 -3.22 18.02
N TYR A 204 -22.17 -4.25 17.19
CA TYR A 204 -21.87 -4.13 15.76
C TYR A 204 -23.17 -4.16 14.95
N ASN A 205 -23.12 -3.62 13.72
CA ASN A 205 -24.27 -3.56 12.83
C ASN A 205 -24.34 -4.73 11.83
N TYR A 206 -23.38 -5.65 11.88
CA TYR A 206 -23.30 -6.77 10.94
C TYR A 206 -22.88 -8.04 11.66
N SER A 207 -23.65 -9.12 11.44
CA SER A 207 -23.20 -10.48 11.72
C SER A 207 -22.47 -11.05 10.52
N VAL A 208 -21.48 -11.91 10.78
CA VAL A 208 -20.57 -12.40 9.76
C VAL A 208 -20.33 -13.89 9.92
N THR A 209 -20.38 -14.61 8.80
CA THR A 209 -19.97 -16.01 8.71
C THR A 209 -18.97 -16.16 7.60
N VAL A 210 -17.77 -16.70 7.92
CA VAL A 210 -16.71 -17.07 6.97
C VAL A 210 -16.70 -18.58 6.88
N SER A 211 -16.71 -19.13 5.66
CA SER A 211 -16.56 -20.57 5.40
C SER A 211 -15.41 -20.80 4.45
N ILE A 212 -14.42 -21.62 4.85
CA ILE A 212 -13.28 -22.03 4.03
C ILE A 212 -13.14 -23.55 4.16
N GLY A 213 -13.40 -24.27 3.08
CA GLY A 213 -13.45 -25.73 3.13
C GLY A 213 -14.54 -26.26 4.08
N LYS A 214 -14.12 -26.93 5.15
CA LYS A 214 -15.05 -27.43 6.20
C LYS A 214 -15.10 -26.55 7.45
N GLU A 215 -14.24 -25.55 7.51
CA GLU A 215 -14.12 -24.65 8.65
C GLU A 215 -15.10 -23.48 8.53
N ILE A 216 -15.71 -23.12 9.64
CA ILE A 216 -16.70 -22.04 9.73
C ILE A 216 -16.33 -21.16 10.91
N TRP A 217 -16.21 -19.85 10.65
CA TRP A 217 -15.98 -18.82 11.65
C TRP A 217 -17.17 -17.88 11.69
N LYS A 218 -17.61 -17.52 12.90
CA LYS A 218 -18.67 -16.54 13.12
C LYS A 218 -18.13 -15.36 13.89
N GLY A 219 -18.70 -14.19 13.66
CA GLY A 219 -18.30 -12.95 14.33
C GLY A 219 -19.14 -11.77 13.86
N CYS A 220 -18.60 -10.58 14.11
CA CYS A 220 -19.24 -9.32 13.81
C CYS A 220 -18.40 -8.49 12.86
N GLY A 221 -19.00 -7.46 12.27
CA GLY A 221 -18.31 -6.62 11.32
C GLY A 221 -18.73 -5.15 11.35
N VAL A 222 -17.83 -4.32 10.82
CA VAL A 222 -18.07 -2.90 10.54
C VAL A 222 -17.96 -2.66 9.04
N LYS A 223 -18.72 -1.68 8.54
CA LYS A 223 -18.70 -1.25 7.15
C LYS A 223 -18.07 0.12 7.03
N SER A 224 -17.25 0.29 6.00
CA SER A 224 -16.64 1.59 5.70
C SER A 224 -17.69 2.67 5.47
N GLY A 225 -17.48 3.86 6.03
CA GLY A 225 -18.42 4.98 5.94
C GLY A 225 -19.59 4.94 6.93
N GLU A 226 -19.71 3.86 7.73
CA GLU A 226 -20.68 3.80 8.82
C GLU A 226 -19.99 4.05 10.18
N PRO A 227 -20.75 4.47 11.23
CA PRO A 227 -20.18 4.62 12.57
C PRO A 227 -19.56 3.32 13.07
N ILE A 228 -18.33 3.41 13.54
CA ILE A 228 -17.63 2.28 14.18
C ILE A 228 -18.06 2.23 15.64
N PRO A 229 -18.40 1.05 16.19
CA PRO A 229 -18.74 0.89 17.59
C PRO A 229 -17.64 1.44 18.50
N LYS A 230 -18.05 2.13 19.57
CA LYS A 230 -17.13 2.62 20.61
C LYS A 230 -17.61 1.99 21.92
N ALA A 231 -16.64 1.62 22.76
CA ALA A 231 -16.94 1.34 24.16
C ALA A 231 -17.43 2.64 24.82
N GLU A 232 -18.52 2.57 25.57
CA GLU A 232 -19.03 3.67 26.38
C GLU A 232 -18.10 3.98 27.56
#